data_5ac4d270220b6cb7b0d644c170d0dc2e
#
_entry.id   5ac4d270220b6cb7b0d644c170d0dc2e
#
_cell.length_a   1.000
_cell.length_b   1.000
_cell.length_c   1.000
_cell.angle_alpha   90.00
_cell.angle_beta   90.00
_cell.angle_gamma   90.00
#
_symmetry.space_group_name_H-M   'P 1'
#
loop_
_entity.id
_entity.type
_entity.pdbx_description
1 polymer ?
#
loop_
_entity_poly.entity_id
_entity_poly.type
_entity_poly.pdbx_seq_one_letter_code
_entity_poly.pdbx_strand_id
1 'polypeptide(L)'
;DVLYALPTSEKNYLGNVPMGTKFMTEGRIASGIYWENEGGATDLDLSALSVNGKVGWNSSYHGEVTYSGDMTDARNGATEYISADATLKSPHLITNNVFSGLPNGSKFKVIFGKGDDINKAYMMNPNNVWFTADAETLNKQSIVGLIKKEGKNNVAIAVNLTLGGSSVSSNDEKSIMAREALVDKWSNVFYINSLLEKCGANVITEMKADTVVDVDLTPSKLEKDTILKLFV
;
A
#
# COMPACT_ATOMS: atom_id res chain seq x y z
N ASP A 1 -6.83 -11.75 -4.65
CA ASP A 1 -7.18 -11.16 -5.96
C ASP A 1 -6.52 -9.80 -6.11
N VAL A 2 -6.20 -9.42 -7.35
CA VAL A 2 -5.64 -8.11 -7.68
C VAL A 2 -6.49 -7.45 -8.75
N LEU A 3 -6.89 -6.19 -8.51
CA LEU A 3 -7.56 -5.34 -9.49
C LEU A 3 -6.65 -4.16 -9.84
N TYR A 4 -6.15 -4.13 -11.06
CA TYR A 4 -5.29 -3.05 -11.54
C TYR A 4 -6.10 -1.82 -11.90
N ALA A 5 -5.74 -0.69 -11.29
CA ALA A 5 -6.33 0.60 -11.63
C ALA A 5 -5.96 1.01 -13.05
N LEU A 6 -6.89 1.67 -13.76
CA LEU A 6 -6.59 2.30 -15.04
C LEU A 6 -5.67 3.51 -14.81
N PRO A 7 -4.44 3.51 -15.35
CA PRO A 7 -3.53 4.64 -15.16
C PRO A 7 -4.03 5.88 -15.89
N THR A 8 -4.06 7.00 -15.19
CA THR A 8 -4.44 8.31 -15.79
C THR A 8 -3.23 9.10 -16.29
N SER A 9 -2.04 8.70 -15.90
CA SER A 9 -0.76 9.18 -16.41
C SER A 9 0.38 8.24 -16.05
N GLU A 10 1.51 8.34 -16.73
CA GLU A 10 2.74 7.61 -16.42
C GLU A 10 3.34 7.90 -15.04
N LYS A 11 2.93 9.03 -14.41
CA LYS A 11 3.37 9.44 -13.07
C LYS A 11 2.55 8.81 -11.94
N ASN A 12 1.41 8.20 -12.26
CA ASN A 12 0.51 7.63 -11.28
C ASN A 12 0.78 6.13 -11.07
N TYR A 13 2.02 5.81 -10.74
CA TYR A 13 2.46 4.45 -10.43
C TYR A 13 3.14 4.38 -9.06
N LEU A 14 2.96 3.23 -8.41
CA LEU A 14 3.79 2.77 -7.31
C LEU A 14 4.59 1.57 -7.84
N GLY A 15 5.89 1.78 -8.11
CA GLY A 15 6.69 0.79 -8.83
C GLY A 15 6.04 0.42 -10.17
N ASN A 16 5.69 -0.85 -10.35
CA ASN A 16 5.10 -1.38 -11.58
C ASN A 16 3.57 -1.39 -11.60
N VAL A 17 2.89 -0.97 -10.53
CA VAL A 17 1.43 -0.96 -10.51
C VAL A 17 0.88 0.46 -10.54
N PRO A 18 -0.23 0.70 -11.27
CA PRO A 18 -0.94 1.96 -11.20
C PRO A 18 -1.44 2.25 -9.79
N MET A 19 -1.32 3.50 -9.34
CA MET A 19 -1.93 3.90 -8.07
C MET A 19 -3.45 3.72 -8.11
N GLY A 20 -4.02 3.21 -7.04
CA GLY A 20 -5.41 2.76 -6.95
C GLY A 20 -5.59 1.26 -7.17
N THR A 21 -4.53 0.53 -7.59
CA THR A 21 -4.56 -0.94 -7.68
C THR A 21 -4.91 -1.55 -6.34
N LYS A 22 -5.85 -2.50 -6.34
CA LYS A 22 -6.35 -3.21 -5.16
C LYS A 22 -5.77 -4.61 -5.06
N PHE A 23 -5.28 -4.94 -3.87
CA PHE A 23 -4.97 -6.31 -3.43
C PHE A 23 -6.06 -6.73 -2.44
N MET A 24 -6.70 -7.88 -2.67
CA MET A 24 -7.94 -8.26 -1.97
C MET A 24 -7.85 -9.66 -1.40
N THR A 25 -8.37 -9.84 -0.19
CA THR A 25 -8.51 -11.14 0.48
C THR A 25 -9.68 -11.15 1.45
N GLU A 26 -10.31 -12.30 1.66
CA GLU A 26 -11.28 -12.48 2.76
C GLU A 26 -10.57 -12.62 4.13
N GLY A 27 -9.27 -12.96 4.12
CA GLY A 27 -8.45 -13.11 5.31
C GLY A 27 -7.79 -11.80 5.78
N ARG A 28 -6.79 -11.95 6.64
CA ARG A 28 -5.97 -10.82 7.10
C ARG A 28 -5.16 -10.24 5.96
N ILE A 29 -5.04 -8.92 5.95
CA ILE A 29 -4.24 -8.17 4.97
C ILE A 29 -3.21 -7.31 5.70
N ALA A 30 -2.06 -7.10 5.06
CA ALA A 30 -1.03 -6.18 5.55
C ALA A 30 -0.58 -5.22 4.46
N SER A 31 -0.24 -4.00 4.89
CA SER A 31 0.50 -3.03 4.11
C SER A 31 1.61 -2.43 4.96
N GLY A 32 2.80 -2.26 4.38
CA GLY A 32 3.96 -1.81 5.13
C GLY A 32 5.07 -1.28 4.26
N ILE A 33 6.21 -1.04 4.89
CA ILE A 33 7.44 -0.60 4.25
C ILE A 33 8.62 -1.47 4.68
N TYR A 34 9.60 -1.57 3.81
CA TYR A 34 10.93 -2.12 4.09
C TYR A 34 11.98 -1.13 3.63
N TRP A 35 13.01 -0.91 4.43
CA TRP A 35 14.14 -0.07 4.06
C TRP A 35 15.45 -0.59 4.63
N GLU A 36 16.55 -0.08 4.12
CA GLU A 36 17.91 -0.31 4.59
C GLU A 36 18.63 1.04 4.76
N ASN A 37 19.65 1.08 5.60
CA ASN A 37 20.49 2.26 5.72
C ASN A 37 21.34 2.44 4.44
N GLU A 38 21.15 3.55 3.74
CA GLU A 38 21.97 3.93 2.59
C GLU A 38 22.87 5.11 2.95
N GLY A 39 24.13 4.82 3.26
CA GLY A 39 25.15 5.87 3.53
C GLY A 39 24.97 6.64 4.84
N GLY A 40 24.03 6.25 5.69
CA GLY A 40 23.72 6.83 6.98
C GLY A 40 22.50 6.17 7.62
N ALA A 41 22.25 6.44 8.89
CA ALA A 41 21.08 5.93 9.58
C ALA A 41 19.80 6.54 8.96
N THR A 42 18.90 5.69 8.52
CA THR A 42 17.57 6.08 8.01
C THR A 42 16.52 5.46 8.92
N ASP A 43 15.62 6.29 9.42
CA ASP A 43 14.52 5.91 10.29
C ASP A 43 13.20 6.38 9.67
N LEU A 44 12.37 5.41 9.28
CA LEU A 44 11.10 5.63 8.60
C LEU A 44 9.97 5.10 9.49
N ASP A 45 9.11 6.01 9.93
CA ASP A 45 7.97 5.70 10.79
C ASP A 45 6.70 5.44 10.00
N LEU A 46 6.11 4.28 10.18
CA LEU A 46 4.80 3.97 9.61
C LEU A 46 3.66 4.31 10.57
N SER A 47 2.54 4.73 10.01
CA SER A 47 1.30 4.92 10.77
C SER A 47 0.08 4.62 9.92
N ALA A 48 -0.99 4.17 10.57
CA ALA A 48 -2.32 4.05 9.98
C ALA A 48 -3.22 5.17 10.54
N LEU A 49 -3.84 5.93 9.67
CA LEU A 49 -4.72 7.06 10.02
C LEU A 49 -6.14 6.75 9.59
N SER A 50 -7.07 6.78 10.55
CA SER A 50 -8.51 6.71 10.30
C SER A 50 -9.19 7.97 10.80
N VAL A 51 -10.50 8.09 10.58
CA VAL A 51 -11.33 9.15 11.21
C VAL A 51 -11.33 9.05 12.73
N ASN A 52 -11.10 7.86 13.29
CA ASN A 52 -11.12 7.59 14.73
C ASN A 52 -9.78 7.82 15.42
N GLY A 53 -8.70 8.04 14.66
CA GLY A 53 -7.39 8.26 15.24
C GLY A 53 -6.22 7.65 14.46
N LYS A 54 -5.10 7.52 15.13
CA LYS A 54 -3.81 7.07 14.60
C LYS A 54 -3.33 5.83 15.34
N VAL A 55 -2.82 4.86 14.58
CA VAL A 55 -2.03 3.72 15.06
C VAL A 55 -0.64 3.78 14.40
N GLY A 56 0.43 3.67 15.17
CA GLY A 56 1.79 3.74 14.66
C GLY A 56 2.81 3.95 15.77
N TRP A 57 4.01 4.41 15.43
CA TRP A 57 5.17 4.52 16.31
C TRP A 57 4.91 5.20 17.68
N ASN A 58 3.99 6.15 17.76
CA ASN A 58 3.67 6.89 18.98
C ASN A 58 2.28 6.59 19.56
N SER A 59 1.65 5.50 19.17
CA SER A 59 0.31 5.13 19.65
C SER A 59 0.22 3.65 19.99
N SER A 60 -0.65 3.33 20.93
CA SER A 60 -0.93 1.95 21.30
C SER A 60 -1.69 1.23 20.19
N TYR A 61 -1.57 -0.09 20.14
CA TYR A 61 -2.34 -0.96 19.26
C TYR A 61 -3.82 -0.92 19.62
N HIS A 62 -4.70 -0.75 18.67
CA HIS A 62 -6.14 -0.74 18.93
C HIS A 62 -6.97 -1.33 17.81
N GLY A 63 -7.73 -2.32 18.20
CA GLY A 63 -9.01 -2.78 17.68
C GLY A 63 -9.07 -3.22 16.23
N GLU A 64 -8.99 -2.33 15.31
CA GLU A 64 -9.25 -2.62 13.90
C GLU A 64 -7.98 -2.97 13.13
N VAL A 65 -6.84 -2.40 13.52
CA VAL A 65 -5.54 -2.64 12.90
C VAL A 65 -4.46 -2.77 13.96
N THR A 66 -3.43 -3.53 13.65
CA THR A 66 -2.27 -3.75 14.52
C THR A 66 -1.00 -3.27 13.83
N TYR A 67 -0.14 -2.60 14.57
CA TYR A 67 1.16 -2.11 14.10
C TYR A 67 2.29 -3.03 14.54
N SER A 68 3.24 -3.31 13.66
CA SER A 68 4.36 -4.24 13.91
C SER A 68 5.37 -3.76 14.96
N GLY A 69 5.37 -2.48 15.26
CA GLY A 69 6.32 -1.84 16.17
C GLY A 69 7.31 -0.94 15.44
N ASP A 70 7.91 -0.05 16.19
CA ASP A 70 8.85 0.97 15.77
C ASP A 70 10.25 0.35 15.58
N MET A 71 10.82 0.46 14.39
CA MET A 71 12.11 -0.09 13.99
C MET A 71 13.10 1.05 13.68
N THR A 72 13.88 1.44 14.65
CA THR A 72 14.81 2.58 14.57
C THR A 72 16.19 2.25 13.97
N ASP A 73 16.49 0.98 13.69
CA ASP A 73 17.77 0.51 13.14
C ASP A 73 17.59 -0.38 11.92
N ALA A 74 17.96 0.15 10.76
CA ALA A 74 17.87 -0.53 9.48
C ALA A 74 19.22 -1.00 8.91
N ARG A 75 20.26 -1.23 9.76
CA ARG A 75 21.58 -1.72 9.32
C ARG A 75 21.51 -3.08 8.62
N ASN A 76 20.56 -3.91 8.99
CA ASN A 76 20.31 -5.23 8.40
C ASN A 76 18.92 -5.32 7.74
N GLY A 77 18.38 -4.18 7.35
CA GLY A 77 17.00 -4.03 6.91
C GLY A 77 16.02 -3.88 8.07
N ALA A 78 15.00 -3.07 7.84
CA ALA A 78 13.89 -2.86 8.78
C ALA A 78 12.56 -2.97 8.05
N THR A 79 11.53 -3.42 8.77
CA THR A 79 10.17 -3.53 8.24
C THR A 79 9.21 -2.97 9.26
N GLU A 80 8.34 -2.09 8.83
CA GLU A 80 7.16 -1.71 9.59
C GLU A 80 5.91 -1.98 8.78
N TYR A 81 4.89 -2.54 9.40
CA TYR A 81 3.64 -2.85 8.71
C TYR A 81 2.41 -2.76 9.61
N ILE A 82 1.30 -2.52 8.96
CA ILE A 82 -0.04 -2.51 9.55
C ILE A 82 -0.75 -3.78 9.09
N SER A 83 -1.27 -4.55 10.03
CA SER A 83 -2.10 -5.74 9.77
C SER A 83 -3.54 -5.46 10.15
N ALA A 84 -4.47 -5.84 9.29
CA ALA A 84 -5.91 -5.76 9.51
C ALA A 84 -6.55 -7.13 9.35
N ASP A 85 -7.55 -7.42 10.17
CA ASP A 85 -8.31 -8.68 10.14
C ASP A 85 -9.80 -8.45 9.82
N ALA A 86 -10.63 -9.42 10.14
CA ALA A 86 -12.07 -9.35 9.89
C ALA A 86 -12.81 -8.25 10.69
N THR A 87 -12.17 -7.70 11.74
CA THR A 87 -12.76 -6.64 12.58
C THR A 87 -12.65 -5.26 11.95
N LEU A 88 -11.89 -5.12 10.85
CA LEU A 88 -11.73 -3.87 10.12
C LEU A 88 -13.10 -3.29 9.69
N LYS A 89 -13.37 -2.06 10.11
CA LYS A 89 -14.60 -1.31 9.78
C LYS A 89 -14.29 0.00 9.09
N SER A 90 -13.28 0.72 9.62
CA SER A 90 -12.92 2.05 9.14
C SER A 90 -11.78 1.98 8.13
N PRO A 91 -11.81 2.80 7.07
CA PRO A 91 -10.64 2.96 6.20
C PRO A 91 -9.45 3.56 6.95
N HIS A 92 -8.25 3.07 6.63
CA HIS A 92 -6.99 3.53 7.22
C HIS A 92 -6.01 3.91 6.11
N LEU A 93 -5.61 5.19 6.07
CA LEU A 93 -4.48 5.64 5.25
C LEU A 93 -3.18 5.20 5.89
N ILE A 94 -2.33 4.57 5.11
CA ILE A 94 -0.99 4.15 5.54
C ILE A 94 -0.01 5.25 5.17
N THR A 95 0.61 5.85 6.18
CA THR A 95 1.54 6.97 6.01
C THR A 95 2.94 6.58 6.42
N ASN A 96 3.91 7.05 5.67
CA ASN A 96 5.34 7.00 5.99
C ASN A 96 5.82 8.40 6.40
N ASN A 97 6.57 8.49 7.50
CA ASN A 97 7.20 9.71 7.97
C ASN A 97 8.71 9.48 8.10
N VAL A 98 9.52 10.36 7.57
CA VAL A 98 10.97 10.33 7.74
C VAL A 98 11.31 10.96 9.08
N PHE A 99 11.63 10.14 10.08
CA PHE A 99 12.09 10.63 11.38
C PHE A 99 13.54 11.10 11.27
N SER A 100 14.43 10.26 10.75
CA SER A 100 15.82 10.63 10.44
C SER A 100 16.22 10.10 9.06
N GLY A 101 17.20 10.73 8.44
CA GLY A 101 17.65 10.45 7.08
C GLY A 101 17.27 11.58 6.11
N LEU A 102 17.29 11.26 4.82
CA LEU A 102 16.96 12.22 3.77
C LEU A 102 15.43 12.29 3.59
N PRO A 103 14.80 13.45 3.79
CA PRO A 103 13.36 13.59 3.57
C PRO A 103 12.97 13.45 2.09
N ASN A 104 13.96 13.56 1.19
CA ASN A 104 13.81 13.38 -0.23
C ASN A 104 14.93 12.47 -0.75
N GLY A 105 14.57 11.36 -1.40
CA GLY A 105 15.50 10.42 -2.00
C GLY A 105 15.92 9.23 -1.12
N SER A 106 15.40 9.05 0.10
CA SER A 106 15.58 7.80 0.82
C SER A 106 14.77 6.70 0.15
N LYS A 107 15.44 5.61 -0.22
CA LYS A 107 14.81 4.47 -0.90
C LYS A 107 14.14 3.53 0.11
N PHE A 108 13.00 3.03 -0.27
CA PHE A 108 12.27 2.01 0.49
C PHE A 108 11.41 1.16 -0.44
N LYS A 109 10.90 0.06 0.07
CA LYS A 109 9.88 -0.75 -0.63
C LYS A 109 8.56 -0.60 0.10
N VAL A 110 7.49 -0.40 -0.65
CA VAL A 110 6.14 -0.59 -0.13
C VAL A 110 5.78 -2.06 -0.26
N ILE A 111 5.18 -2.63 0.77
CA ILE A 111 4.84 -4.05 0.86
C ILE A 111 3.33 -4.21 0.96
N PHE A 112 2.79 -5.15 0.18
CA PHE A 112 1.42 -5.65 0.31
C PHE A 112 1.46 -7.16 0.53
N GLY A 113 0.68 -7.66 1.47
CA GLY A 113 0.74 -9.08 1.80
C GLY A 113 -0.39 -9.56 2.70
N LYS A 114 -0.24 -10.81 3.13
CA LYS A 114 -1.10 -11.43 4.13
C LYS A 114 -0.76 -10.84 5.50
N GLY A 115 -1.78 -10.38 6.21
CA GLY A 115 -1.64 -9.99 7.61
C GLY A 115 -1.44 -11.20 8.51
N ASP A 116 -0.78 -10.98 9.63
CA ASP A 116 -0.56 -11.98 10.68
C ASP A 116 -0.90 -11.41 12.06
N ASP A 117 -0.73 -12.24 13.08
CA ASP A 117 -0.83 -11.84 14.47
C ASP A 117 0.52 -11.29 14.93
N ILE A 118 0.68 -9.98 14.86
CA ILE A 118 1.93 -9.28 15.12
C ILE A 118 2.22 -9.00 16.60
N ASN A 119 1.55 -9.70 17.50
CA ASN A 119 1.80 -9.51 18.95
C ASN A 119 3.26 -9.77 19.38
N LYS A 120 4.10 -10.32 18.52
CA LYS A 120 5.48 -10.73 18.89
C LYS A 120 6.55 -10.55 17.83
N ALA A 121 6.26 -10.14 16.61
CA ALA A 121 7.23 -10.09 15.52
C ALA A 121 7.23 -8.70 14.88
N TYR A 122 8.39 -8.05 14.90
CA TYR A 122 8.59 -6.77 14.22
C TYR A 122 8.83 -6.93 12.72
N MET A 123 9.43 -8.04 12.29
CA MET A 123 9.72 -8.32 10.88
C MET A 123 8.59 -9.11 10.24
N MET A 124 8.12 -8.64 9.08
CA MET A 124 7.13 -9.37 8.30
C MET A 124 7.72 -10.67 7.75
N ASN A 125 6.97 -11.77 7.88
CA ASN A 125 7.38 -13.04 7.28
C ASN A 125 7.42 -12.89 5.74
N PRO A 126 8.57 -13.14 5.08
CA PRO A 126 8.68 -13.02 3.62
C PRO A 126 7.66 -13.86 2.84
N ASN A 127 7.23 -15.00 3.39
CA ASN A 127 6.20 -15.85 2.79
C ASN A 127 4.81 -15.22 2.77
N ASN A 128 4.59 -14.17 3.56
CA ASN A 128 3.34 -13.42 3.59
C ASN A 128 3.33 -12.27 2.57
N VAL A 129 4.46 -11.96 1.95
CA VAL A 129 4.57 -10.87 0.96
C VAL A 129 3.99 -11.32 -0.38
N TRP A 130 3.00 -10.60 -0.89
CA TRP A 130 2.43 -10.84 -2.22
C TRP A 130 3.05 -9.95 -3.28
N PHE A 131 3.40 -8.73 -2.90
CA PHE A 131 3.92 -7.72 -3.81
C PHE A 131 4.77 -6.70 -3.07
N THR A 132 5.87 -6.28 -3.71
CA THR A 132 6.69 -5.16 -3.27
C THR A 132 6.86 -4.17 -4.40
N ALA A 133 6.87 -2.88 -4.08
CA ALA A 133 7.13 -1.82 -5.03
C ALA A 133 8.26 -0.92 -4.52
N ASP A 134 9.24 -0.64 -5.37
CA ASP A 134 10.27 0.33 -5.06
C ASP A 134 9.68 1.75 -5.03
N ALA A 135 10.05 2.51 -4.02
CA ALA A 135 9.63 3.87 -3.78
C ALA A 135 10.78 4.70 -3.22
N GLU A 136 10.65 6.01 -3.33
CA GLU A 136 11.56 6.98 -2.71
C GLU A 136 10.76 7.99 -1.91
N THR A 137 11.35 8.48 -0.83
CA THR A 137 10.77 9.60 -0.09
C THR A 137 10.85 10.85 -0.96
N LEU A 138 9.71 11.49 -1.18
CA LEU A 138 9.61 12.73 -1.95
C LEU A 138 9.38 13.95 -1.05
N ASN A 139 9.11 13.71 0.23
CA ASN A 139 8.94 14.70 1.29
C ASN A 139 9.02 14.00 2.64
N LYS A 140 9.03 14.79 3.73
CA LYS A 140 9.03 14.27 5.10
C LYS A 140 7.85 13.33 5.39
N GLN A 141 6.71 13.54 4.74
CA GLN A 141 5.52 12.67 4.90
C GLN A 141 4.95 12.28 3.54
N SER A 142 4.55 11.02 3.42
CA SER A 142 3.87 10.48 2.26
C SER A 142 2.78 9.50 2.68
N ILE A 143 1.78 9.31 1.80
CA ILE A 143 0.81 8.23 1.91
C ILE A 143 1.29 7.12 0.97
N VAL A 144 1.46 5.92 1.50
CA VAL A 144 2.00 4.77 0.77
C VAL A 144 0.98 3.66 0.56
N GLY A 145 -0.20 3.80 1.13
CA GLY A 145 -1.29 2.83 0.95
C GLY A 145 -2.59 3.27 1.63
N LEU A 146 -3.61 2.48 1.39
CA LEU A 146 -4.91 2.57 2.04
C LEU A 146 -5.39 1.15 2.33
N ILE A 147 -5.82 0.86 3.55
CA ILE A 147 -6.49 -0.39 3.92
C ILE A 147 -7.94 -0.09 4.23
N LYS A 148 -8.85 -0.89 3.68
CA LYS A 148 -10.30 -0.75 3.94
C LYS A 148 -11.04 -2.08 3.79
N LYS A 149 -12.31 -2.10 4.23
CA LYS A 149 -13.25 -3.20 3.99
C LYS A 149 -14.08 -2.94 2.74
N GLU A 150 -14.24 -3.94 1.89
CA GLU A 150 -15.20 -3.95 0.78
C GLU A 150 -15.98 -5.27 0.78
N GLY A 151 -17.23 -5.23 1.19
CA GLY A 151 -18.04 -6.43 1.39
C GLY A 151 -17.37 -7.38 2.40
N LYS A 152 -17.08 -8.62 1.98
CA LYS A 152 -16.36 -9.61 2.79
C LYS A 152 -14.84 -9.48 2.74
N ASN A 153 -14.31 -8.73 1.77
CA ASN A 153 -12.88 -8.61 1.56
C ASN A 153 -12.25 -7.49 2.39
N ASN A 154 -11.04 -7.75 2.89
CA ASN A 154 -10.09 -6.72 3.26
C ASN A 154 -9.30 -6.33 2.01
N VAL A 155 -9.10 -5.04 1.81
CA VAL A 155 -8.51 -4.48 0.60
C VAL A 155 -7.36 -3.57 0.98
N ALA A 156 -6.19 -3.79 0.37
CA ALA A 156 -5.08 -2.83 0.39
C ALA A 156 -4.95 -2.17 -0.98
N ILE A 157 -4.84 -0.85 -1.01
CA ILE A 157 -4.77 -0.05 -2.23
C ILE A 157 -3.40 0.59 -2.32
N ALA A 158 -2.73 0.41 -3.46
CA ALA A 158 -1.44 1.02 -3.73
C ALA A 158 -1.59 2.52 -3.97
N VAL A 159 -0.87 3.31 -3.20
CA VAL A 159 -0.83 4.77 -3.30
C VAL A 159 0.61 5.24 -3.10
N ASN A 160 1.01 6.33 -3.71
CA ASN A 160 2.27 7.02 -3.43
C ASN A 160 2.04 8.53 -3.61
N LEU A 161 1.69 9.20 -2.52
CA LEU A 161 1.37 10.62 -2.52
C LEU A 161 2.20 11.35 -1.50
N THR A 162 2.83 12.42 -1.91
CA THR A 162 3.45 13.38 -1.00
C THR A 162 2.41 14.31 -0.41
N LEU A 163 2.56 14.59 0.86
CA LEU A 163 1.76 15.59 1.55
C LEU A 163 2.55 16.89 1.60
N GLY A 164 2.20 17.81 0.69
CA GLY A 164 2.80 19.14 0.64
C GLY A 164 2.37 19.99 1.83
N GLY A 165 3.20 20.12 2.85
CA GLY A 165 3.06 21.12 3.91
C GLY A 165 1.89 20.99 4.88
N SER A 166 0.92 20.15 4.62
CA SER A 166 -0.24 19.89 5.48
C SER A 166 -0.12 18.52 6.15
N SER A 167 -0.14 18.47 7.47
CA SER A 167 -0.20 17.22 8.19
C SER A 167 -1.62 16.65 8.10
N VAL A 168 -1.77 15.45 7.52
CA VAL A 168 -3.05 14.69 7.61
C VAL A 168 -3.12 13.87 8.90
N SER A 169 -2.09 13.91 9.73
CA SER A 169 -1.98 13.12 10.97
C SER A 169 -2.59 13.82 12.19
N SER A 170 -3.02 15.07 12.08
CA SER A 170 -3.71 15.76 13.17
C SER A 170 -5.17 15.32 13.28
N ASN A 171 -5.78 15.55 14.43
CA ASN A 171 -7.18 15.24 14.69
C ASN A 171 -8.10 16.47 14.56
N ASP A 172 -7.64 17.54 13.90
CA ASP A 172 -8.49 18.67 13.55
C ASP A 172 -9.43 18.33 12.38
N GLU A 173 -10.52 19.08 12.28
CA GLU A 173 -11.57 18.86 11.29
C GLU A 173 -11.03 18.85 9.85
N LYS A 174 -10.12 19.75 9.51
CA LYS A 174 -9.55 19.83 8.14
C LYS A 174 -8.74 18.59 7.79
N SER A 175 -7.96 18.05 8.73
CA SER A 175 -7.19 16.83 8.56
C SER A 175 -8.09 15.61 8.42
N ILE A 176 -9.21 15.56 9.16
CA ILE A 176 -10.21 14.50 9.03
C ILE A 176 -10.86 14.55 7.64
N MET A 177 -11.33 15.72 7.20
CA MET A 177 -11.92 15.89 5.86
C MET A 177 -10.93 15.54 4.74
N ALA A 178 -9.65 15.91 4.89
CA ALA A 178 -8.62 15.55 3.92
C ALA A 178 -8.41 14.03 3.84
N ARG A 179 -8.43 13.31 4.97
CA ARG A 179 -8.37 11.84 5.00
C ARG A 179 -9.55 11.21 4.29
N GLU A 180 -10.77 11.67 4.56
CA GLU A 180 -12.00 11.19 3.91
C GLU A 180 -11.95 11.39 2.39
N ALA A 181 -11.56 12.58 1.94
CA ALA A 181 -11.42 12.90 0.52
C ALA A 181 -10.38 12.02 -0.19
N LEU A 182 -9.26 11.71 0.47
CA LEU A 182 -8.24 10.82 -0.08
C LEU A 182 -8.73 9.37 -0.15
N VAL A 183 -9.41 8.89 0.88
CA VAL A 183 -10.04 7.56 0.89
C VAL A 183 -11.04 7.44 -0.26
N ASP A 184 -11.92 8.42 -0.42
CA ASP A 184 -12.93 8.43 -1.48
C ASP A 184 -12.28 8.43 -2.87
N LYS A 185 -11.32 9.32 -3.10
CA LYS A 185 -10.59 9.40 -4.36
C LYS A 185 -9.99 8.06 -4.77
N TRP A 186 -9.28 7.38 -3.86
CA TRP A 186 -8.55 6.15 -4.20
C TRP A 186 -9.40 4.89 -4.11
N SER A 187 -10.59 4.98 -3.54
CA SER A 187 -11.57 3.90 -3.55
C SER A 187 -12.36 3.83 -4.86
N ASN A 188 -12.50 4.96 -5.57
CA ASN A 188 -13.38 5.13 -6.72
C ASN A 188 -12.56 5.33 -8.02
N VAL A 189 -11.70 4.37 -8.35
CA VAL A 189 -10.92 4.35 -9.59
C VAL A 189 -11.49 3.35 -10.59
N PHE A 190 -11.24 3.56 -11.87
CA PHE A 190 -11.57 2.58 -12.91
C PHE A 190 -10.49 1.49 -12.96
N TYR A 191 -10.89 0.26 -13.31
CA TYR A 191 -9.99 -0.89 -13.36
C TYR A 191 -9.75 -1.36 -14.78
N ILE A 192 -8.52 -1.78 -15.07
CA ILE A 192 -8.09 -2.34 -16.37
C ILE A 192 -8.94 -3.56 -16.71
N ASN A 193 -9.17 -4.45 -15.75
CA ASN A 193 -9.97 -5.66 -15.94
C ASN A 193 -11.35 -5.33 -16.54
N SER A 194 -12.06 -4.35 -15.95
CA SER A 194 -13.38 -3.94 -16.43
C SER A 194 -13.34 -3.29 -17.82
N LEU A 195 -12.25 -2.62 -18.16
CA LEU A 195 -12.08 -2.05 -19.51
C LEU A 195 -11.84 -3.16 -20.53
N LEU A 196 -10.92 -4.08 -20.24
CA LEU A 196 -10.60 -5.20 -21.13
C LEU A 196 -11.84 -6.08 -21.41
N GLU A 197 -12.62 -6.39 -20.37
CA GLU A 197 -13.88 -7.13 -20.52
C GLU A 197 -14.88 -6.40 -21.44
N LYS A 198 -15.03 -5.09 -21.28
CA LYS A 198 -15.88 -4.26 -22.16
C LYS A 198 -15.37 -4.21 -23.61
N CYS A 199 -14.08 -4.37 -23.82
CA CYS A 199 -13.47 -4.48 -25.14
C CYS A 199 -13.52 -5.92 -25.71
N GLY A 200 -14.15 -6.86 -25.01
CA GLY A 200 -14.33 -8.24 -25.46
C GLY A 200 -13.18 -9.19 -25.08
N ALA A 201 -12.23 -8.75 -24.24
CA ALA A 201 -11.18 -9.63 -23.74
C ALA A 201 -11.75 -10.64 -22.73
N ASN A 202 -11.19 -11.83 -22.72
CA ASN A 202 -11.47 -12.84 -21.70
C ASN A 202 -10.44 -12.68 -20.56
N VAL A 203 -10.86 -12.10 -19.45
CA VAL A 203 -10.01 -11.89 -18.27
C VAL A 203 -10.03 -13.16 -17.41
N ILE A 204 -8.86 -13.76 -17.21
CA ILE A 204 -8.67 -14.99 -16.43
C ILE A 204 -8.08 -14.60 -15.08
N THR A 205 -8.73 -15.01 -13.98
CA THR A 205 -8.30 -14.74 -12.61
C THR A 205 -7.52 -15.91 -11.97
N GLU A 206 -7.64 -17.11 -12.55
CA GLU A 206 -6.93 -18.31 -12.08
C GLU A 206 -6.20 -18.96 -13.25
N MET A 207 -4.85 -19.02 -13.14
CA MET A 207 -4.03 -19.69 -14.14
C MET A 207 -3.82 -21.16 -13.77
N LYS A 208 -4.13 -22.06 -14.72
CA LYS A 208 -3.75 -23.47 -14.65
C LYS A 208 -2.43 -23.67 -15.42
N ALA A 209 -1.74 -24.79 -15.14
CA ALA A 209 -0.43 -25.07 -15.73
C ALA A 209 -0.35 -24.95 -17.27
N ASP A 210 -1.45 -25.28 -17.95
CA ASP A 210 -1.54 -25.28 -19.42
C ASP A 210 -2.29 -24.05 -19.99
N THR A 211 -2.53 -23.03 -19.16
CA THR A 211 -3.23 -21.83 -19.61
C THR A 211 -2.29 -20.95 -20.44
N VAL A 212 -2.67 -20.70 -21.68
CA VAL A 212 -2.00 -19.75 -22.59
C VAL A 212 -2.72 -18.43 -22.54
N VAL A 213 -2.00 -17.34 -22.33
CA VAL A 213 -2.54 -15.98 -22.31
C VAL A 213 -1.77 -15.09 -23.28
N ASP A 214 -2.45 -14.16 -23.92
CA ASP A 214 -1.82 -13.18 -24.81
C ASP A 214 -1.01 -12.15 -24.00
N VAL A 215 -1.52 -11.77 -22.82
CA VAL A 215 -0.87 -10.84 -21.90
C VAL A 215 -0.96 -11.38 -20.48
N ASP A 216 0.20 -11.55 -19.83
CA ASP A 216 0.29 -11.99 -18.42
C ASP A 216 0.39 -10.76 -17.51
N LEU A 217 -0.69 -10.51 -16.76
CA LEU A 217 -0.79 -9.42 -15.78
C LEU A 217 -0.62 -9.93 -14.33
N THR A 218 -0.02 -11.11 -14.14
CA THR A 218 0.29 -11.56 -12.76
C THR A 218 1.31 -10.62 -12.10
N PRO A 219 1.20 -10.36 -10.78
CA PRO A 219 2.08 -9.41 -10.09
C PRO A 219 3.57 -9.67 -10.27
N SER A 220 3.97 -10.95 -10.36
CA SER A 220 5.36 -11.37 -10.55
C SER A 220 5.94 -11.10 -11.94
N LYS A 221 5.08 -10.88 -12.94
CA LYS A 221 5.47 -10.61 -14.34
C LYS A 221 5.01 -9.24 -14.84
N LEU A 222 4.37 -8.49 -13.95
CA LEU A 222 3.85 -7.18 -14.30
C LEU A 222 4.99 -6.18 -14.49
N GLU A 223 5.03 -5.57 -15.67
CA GLU A 223 5.89 -4.45 -15.98
C GLU A 223 5.04 -3.22 -16.34
N LYS A 224 5.51 -2.04 -15.94
CA LYS A 224 4.84 -0.78 -16.25
C LYS A 224 4.57 -0.62 -17.74
N ASP A 225 5.57 -0.95 -18.57
CA ASP A 225 5.49 -0.88 -20.02
C ASP A 225 4.46 -1.85 -20.61
N THR A 226 4.25 -3.00 -19.99
CA THR A 226 3.20 -3.95 -20.41
C THR A 226 1.81 -3.34 -20.24
N ILE A 227 1.56 -2.68 -19.10
CA ILE A 227 0.30 -1.98 -18.87
C ILE A 227 0.11 -0.82 -19.84
N LEU A 228 1.15 -0.01 -20.06
CA LEU A 228 1.06 1.14 -20.97
C LEU A 228 0.80 0.72 -22.42
N LYS A 229 1.39 -0.40 -22.87
CA LYS A 229 1.17 -0.96 -24.22
C LYS A 229 -0.26 -1.47 -24.46
N LEU A 230 -1.04 -1.73 -23.42
CA LEU A 230 -2.46 -2.09 -23.59
C LEU A 230 -3.33 -0.91 -24.09
N PHE A 231 -2.80 0.31 -24.04
CA PHE A 231 -3.53 1.54 -24.37
C PHE A 231 -2.92 2.30 -25.57
N VAL A 232 -1.94 1.73 -26.24
CA VAL A 232 -1.29 2.22 -27.45
C VAL A 232 -1.61 1.24 -28.63
#